data_432a2aada8a119b6147bf52d0279414b
#
_entry.id   432a2aada8a119b6147bf52d0279414b
#
_cell.length_a   1.000
_cell.length_b   1.000
_cell.length_c   1.000
_cell.angle_alpha   90.00
_cell.angle_beta   90.00
_cell.angle_gamma   90.00
#
_symmetry.space_group_name_H-M   'P 1'
#
loop_
_entity.id
_entity.type
_entity.pdbx_description
1 polymer ?
#
loop_
_entity_poly.entity_id
_entity_poly.type
_entity_poly.pdbx_seq_one_letter_code
_entity_poly.pdbx_strand_id
1 'polypeptide(L)'
;MNWDQITGIAVTSRPGLIGSLLVGVVTAKTLALAKNKQLIDVNHIEGHLLAPLLKDAQYTPKAGFDFPYLGLAVSGGHTHLFEVRAPGKYKLLGKTIDDAAGEAFDKFAKMLKLGFPGGVAVDKLA
;
A
#
# COMPACT_ATOMS: atom_id res chain seq x y z
N MET A 1 -20.49 0.84 -17.31
CA MET A 1 -19.88 2.11 -16.85
C MET A 1 -19.40 2.87 -18.07
N ASN A 2 -19.81 4.14 -18.21
CA ASN A 2 -19.40 4.99 -19.35
C ASN A 2 -18.38 6.03 -18.84
N TRP A 3 -17.53 6.54 -19.75
CA TRP A 3 -16.55 7.60 -19.42
C TRP A 3 -17.17 8.87 -18.87
N ASP A 4 -18.42 9.18 -19.25
CA ASP A 4 -19.14 10.36 -18.76
C ASP A 4 -19.45 10.28 -17.25
N GLN A 5 -19.49 9.08 -16.69
CA GLN A 5 -19.73 8.83 -15.27
C GLN A 5 -18.46 8.90 -14.43
N ILE A 6 -17.28 8.96 -15.09
CA ILE A 6 -15.97 9.01 -14.43
C ILE A 6 -15.56 10.46 -14.27
N THR A 7 -15.31 10.90 -13.03
CA THR A 7 -14.91 12.28 -12.71
C THR A 7 -13.39 12.45 -12.64
N GLY A 8 -12.67 11.39 -12.28
CA GLY A 8 -11.20 11.43 -12.13
C GLY A 8 -10.56 10.07 -12.34
N ILE A 9 -9.26 10.08 -12.56
CA ILE A 9 -8.41 8.90 -12.71
C ILE A 9 -7.36 8.93 -11.60
N ALA A 10 -7.44 7.98 -10.70
CA ALA A 10 -6.48 7.82 -9.62
C ALA A 10 -5.37 6.85 -10.00
N VAL A 11 -4.13 7.16 -9.63
CA VAL A 11 -2.98 6.32 -9.90
C VAL A 11 -1.94 6.40 -8.79
N THR A 12 -1.41 5.27 -8.38
CA THR A 12 -0.27 5.22 -7.47
C THR A 12 0.98 5.75 -8.16
N SER A 13 1.59 6.79 -7.59
CA SER A 13 2.77 7.45 -8.13
C SER A 13 4.01 7.24 -7.28
N ARG A 14 3.86 6.85 -5.99
CA ARG A 14 4.94 6.69 -5.00
C ARG A 14 4.46 5.96 -3.75
N PRO A 15 5.37 5.40 -2.92
CA PRO A 15 6.66 4.85 -3.34
C PRO A 15 6.46 3.55 -4.12
N GLY A 16 7.55 3.08 -4.77
CA GLY A 16 7.55 1.81 -5.49
C GLY A 16 8.64 1.74 -6.56
N LEU A 17 8.74 0.61 -7.23
CA LEU A 17 9.69 0.39 -8.32
C LEU A 17 9.36 1.32 -9.49
N ILE A 18 10.34 2.09 -9.92
CA ILE A 18 10.16 3.15 -10.91
C ILE A 18 9.57 2.62 -12.24
N GLY A 19 9.98 1.44 -12.69
CA GLY A 19 9.46 0.83 -13.91
C GLY A 19 7.97 0.52 -13.84
N SER A 20 7.52 -0.06 -12.71
CA SER A 20 6.11 -0.37 -12.49
C SER A 20 5.26 0.90 -12.34
N LEU A 21 5.75 1.87 -11.58
CA LEU A 21 5.07 3.15 -11.40
C LEU A 21 4.95 3.93 -12.71
N LEU A 22 6.01 3.93 -13.53
CA LEU A 22 6.04 4.65 -14.79
C LEU A 22 4.94 4.18 -15.74
N VAL A 23 4.75 2.88 -15.90
CA VAL A 23 3.69 2.32 -16.76
C VAL A 23 2.31 2.81 -16.32
N GLY A 24 2.00 2.70 -15.02
CA GLY A 24 0.72 3.15 -14.47
C GLY A 24 0.52 4.66 -14.63
N VAL A 25 1.51 5.45 -14.25
CA VAL A 25 1.44 6.91 -14.28
C VAL A 25 1.31 7.44 -15.72
N VAL A 26 2.08 6.91 -16.67
CA VAL A 26 1.97 7.31 -18.07
C VAL A 26 0.59 6.96 -18.62
N THR A 27 0.10 5.75 -18.37
CA THR A 27 -1.24 5.33 -18.82
C THR A 27 -2.33 6.25 -18.23
N ALA A 28 -2.28 6.50 -16.92
CA ALA A 28 -3.27 7.35 -16.25
C ALA A 28 -3.24 8.80 -16.76
N LYS A 29 -2.05 9.37 -16.97
CA LYS A 29 -1.89 10.72 -17.57
C LYS A 29 -2.45 10.78 -18.98
N THR A 30 -2.16 9.79 -19.80
CA THR A 30 -2.67 9.72 -21.18
C THR A 30 -4.20 9.66 -21.20
N LEU A 31 -4.79 8.80 -20.36
CA LEU A 31 -6.25 8.67 -20.26
C LEU A 31 -6.89 9.95 -19.71
N ALA A 32 -6.30 10.54 -18.67
CA ALA A 32 -6.80 11.79 -18.10
C ALA A 32 -6.81 12.92 -19.12
N LEU A 33 -5.73 13.06 -19.90
CA LEU A 33 -5.65 14.04 -20.97
C LEU A 33 -6.66 13.74 -22.11
N ALA A 34 -6.68 12.51 -22.61
CA ALA A 34 -7.54 12.11 -23.73
C ALA A 34 -9.03 12.20 -23.41
N LYS A 35 -9.42 12.03 -22.16
CA LYS A 35 -10.82 12.06 -21.69
C LYS A 35 -11.18 13.32 -20.92
N ASN A 36 -10.27 14.31 -20.86
CA ASN A 36 -10.43 15.55 -20.11
C ASN A 36 -10.92 15.29 -18.66
N LYS A 37 -10.23 14.38 -17.95
CA LYS A 37 -10.53 13.99 -16.59
C LYS A 37 -9.44 14.45 -15.63
N GLN A 38 -9.82 14.68 -14.36
CA GLN A 38 -8.86 15.00 -13.33
C GLN A 38 -7.92 13.82 -13.07
N LEU A 39 -6.61 14.07 -12.93
CA LEU A 39 -5.64 13.09 -12.47
C LEU A 39 -5.47 13.21 -10.96
N ILE A 40 -5.57 12.10 -10.24
CA ILE A 40 -5.44 12.03 -8.79
C ILE A 40 -4.20 11.21 -8.45
N ASP A 41 -3.25 11.86 -7.79
CA ASP A 41 -2.00 11.27 -7.33
C ASP A 41 -2.22 10.53 -6.00
N VAL A 42 -1.86 9.24 -5.94
CA VAL A 42 -2.04 8.38 -4.77
C VAL A 42 -0.69 7.90 -4.24
N ASN A 43 -0.53 7.99 -2.92
CA ASN A 43 0.60 7.39 -2.22
C ASN A 43 0.26 5.94 -1.84
N HIS A 44 1.10 4.98 -2.23
CA HIS A 44 0.92 3.57 -1.96
C HIS A 44 0.80 3.25 -0.46
N ILE A 45 1.65 3.87 0.36
CA ILE A 45 1.62 3.65 1.81
C ILE A 45 0.33 4.20 2.43
N GLU A 46 -0.17 5.34 1.92
CA GLU A 46 -1.46 5.88 2.34
C GLU A 46 -2.60 4.90 2.04
N GLY A 47 -2.56 4.25 0.88
CA GLY A 47 -3.51 3.19 0.53
C GLY A 47 -3.51 2.05 1.56
N HIS A 48 -2.34 1.62 2.02
CA HIS A 48 -2.23 0.61 3.09
C HIS A 48 -2.78 1.13 4.42
N LEU A 49 -2.46 2.36 4.80
CA LEU A 49 -2.93 2.95 6.06
C LEU A 49 -4.46 3.09 6.10
N LEU A 50 -5.09 3.43 4.98
CA LEU A 50 -6.53 3.61 4.88
C LEU A 50 -7.31 2.33 4.55
N ALA A 51 -6.63 1.24 4.16
CA ALA A 51 -7.27 -0.03 3.85
C ALA A 51 -8.21 -0.56 4.95
N PRO A 52 -7.90 -0.45 6.27
CA PRO A 52 -8.80 -0.88 7.33
C PRO A 52 -10.15 -0.14 7.39
N LEU A 53 -10.28 0.99 6.70
CA LEU A 53 -11.52 1.77 6.61
C LEU A 53 -12.38 1.38 5.40
N LEU A 54 -11.84 0.59 4.47
CA LEU A 54 -12.58 0.12 3.31
C LEU A 54 -13.65 -0.89 3.74
N LYS A 55 -14.79 -0.82 3.06
CA LYS A 55 -15.88 -1.78 3.23
C LYS A 55 -16.15 -2.45 1.90
N ASP A 56 -16.20 -3.77 1.91
CA ASP A 56 -16.58 -4.58 0.75
C ASP A 56 -17.52 -5.74 1.15
N ALA A 57 -17.71 -6.70 0.25
CA ALA A 57 -18.58 -7.85 0.49
C ALA A 57 -18.04 -8.82 1.55
N GLN A 58 -16.74 -8.84 1.81
CA GLN A 58 -16.06 -9.77 2.70
C GLN A 58 -15.58 -9.11 3.99
N TYR A 59 -15.41 -7.80 3.99
CA TYR A 59 -14.87 -7.03 5.09
C TYR A 59 -15.71 -5.81 5.41
N THR A 60 -16.00 -5.63 6.69
CA THR A 60 -16.59 -4.41 7.24
C THR A 60 -15.73 -3.95 8.41
N PRO A 61 -15.33 -2.68 8.44
CA PRO A 61 -14.57 -2.12 9.56
C PRO A 61 -15.31 -2.35 10.88
N LYS A 62 -14.53 -2.64 11.94
CA LYS A 62 -15.09 -2.81 13.28
C LYS A 62 -15.83 -1.53 13.69
N ALA A 63 -17.01 -1.69 14.26
CA ALA A 63 -17.78 -0.55 14.78
C ALA A 63 -16.96 0.25 15.79
N GLY A 64 -16.93 1.59 15.61
CA GLY A 64 -16.13 2.48 16.43
C GLY A 64 -14.65 2.57 16.05
N PHE A 65 -14.20 1.88 14.98
CA PHE A 65 -12.86 2.08 14.43
C PHE A 65 -12.85 3.37 13.60
N ASP A 66 -12.17 4.37 14.09
CA ASP A 66 -12.10 5.72 13.48
C ASP A 66 -10.76 6.38 13.82
N PHE A 67 -10.53 7.57 13.28
CA PHE A 67 -9.36 8.38 13.59
C PHE A 67 -9.39 8.95 15.02
N PRO A 68 -8.21 9.15 15.67
CA PRO A 68 -6.90 8.70 15.24
C PRO A 68 -6.63 7.23 15.57
N TYR A 69 -5.74 6.57 14.80
CA TYR A 69 -5.29 5.21 15.11
C TYR A 69 -3.79 5.03 14.79
N LEU A 70 -3.22 3.94 15.30
CA LEU A 70 -1.87 3.52 14.94
C LEU A 70 -1.94 2.57 13.74
N GLY A 71 -1.27 2.94 12.65
CA GLY A 71 -1.14 2.15 11.44
C GLY A 71 0.25 1.53 11.35
N LEU A 72 0.33 0.19 11.33
CA LEU A 72 1.57 -0.53 11.09
C LEU A 72 1.56 -1.07 9.65
N ALA A 73 2.36 -0.44 8.79
CA ALA A 73 2.57 -0.91 7.42
C ALA A 73 3.76 -1.87 7.38
N VAL A 74 3.48 -3.14 7.07
CA VAL A 74 4.50 -4.21 7.00
C VAL A 74 4.53 -4.76 5.58
N SER A 75 5.69 -4.74 4.95
CA SER A 75 5.91 -5.26 3.61
C SER A 75 7.30 -5.89 3.46
N GLY A 76 7.62 -6.37 2.26
CA GLY A 76 8.95 -6.89 1.94
C GLY A 76 10.07 -5.87 2.12
N GLY A 77 9.82 -4.60 1.80
CA GLY A 77 10.84 -3.54 1.84
C GLY A 77 10.61 -2.46 2.91
N HIS A 78 9.48 -2.47 3.62
CA HIS A 78 9.13 -1.42 4.56
C HIS A 78 8.43 -1.98 5.79
N THR A 79 8.86 -1.56 6.97
CA THR A 79 8.12 -1.73 8.22
C THR A 79 8.06 -0.36 8.90
N HIS A 80 6.89 0.29 8.83
CA HIS A 80 6.69 1.65 9.29
C HIS A 80 5.51 1.72 10.26
N LEU A 81 5.67 2.46 11.35
CA LEU A 81 4.61 2.76 12.30
C LEU A 81 4.18 4.23 12.13
N PHE A 82 2.90 4.44 11.95
CA PHE A 82 2.30 5.77 11.77
C PHE A 82 1.22 6.06 12.81
N GLU A 83 1.12 7.31 13.19
CA GLU A 83 -0.10 7.88 13.76
C GLU A 83 -0.93 8.43 12.61
N VAL A 84 -2.13 7.88 12.41
CA VAL A 84 -3.06 8.27 11.35
C VAL A 84 -4.18 9.10 11.97
N ARG A 85 -4.22 10.39 11.67
CA ARG A 85 -5.17 11.35 12.26
C ARG A 85 -6.38 11.63 11.38
N ALA A 86 -6.18 11.53 10.08
CA ALA A 86 -7.21 11.70 9.04
C ALA A 86 -6.60 11.28 7.69
N PRO A 87 -7.39 11.11 6.61
CA PRO A 87 -6.85 10.97 5.25
C PRO A 87 -5.90 12.13 4.92
N GLY A 88 -4.72 11.82 4.41
CA GLY A 88 -3.65 12.80 4.14
C GLY A 88 -2.95 13.37 5.38
N LYS A 89 -3.33 12.99 6.61
CA LYS A 89 -2.74 13.50 7.85
C LYS A 89 -2.18 12.37 8.70
N TYR A 90 -0.94 11.99 8.43
CA TYR A 90 -0.22 10.95 9.18
C TYR A 90 1.17 11.42 9.58
N LYS A 91 1.61 10.94 10.72
CA LYS A 91 2.93 11.19 11.29
C LYS A 91 3.67 9.87 11.39
N LEU A 92 4.84 9.79 10.80
CA LEU A 92 5.74 8.65 10.97
C LEU A 92 6.28 8.66 12.42
N LEU A 93 6.03 7.58 13.15
CA LEU A 93 6.49 7.38 14.53
C LEU A 93 7.76 6.52 14.57
N GLY A 94 7.87 5.56 13.66
CA GLY A 94 9.02 4.68 13.56
C GLY A 94 9.11 4.04 12.20
N LYS A 95 10.31 3.67 11.81
CA LYS A 95 10.60 2.96 10.56
C LYS A 95 11.70 1.93 10.78
N THR A 96 11.76 0.94 9.92
CA THR A 96 12.88 0.02 9.80
C THR A 96 14.20 0.77 9.76
N ILE A 97 15.14 0.32 10.57
CA ILE A 97 16.52 0.84 10.62
C ILE A 97 17.45 -0.03 9.77
N ASP A 98 17.19 -1.34 9.76
CA ASP A 98 17.98 -2.35 9.05
C ASP A 98 17.06 -3.14 8.10
N ASP A 99 16.66 -4.37 8.45
CA ASP A 99 15.78 -5.19 7.65
C ASP A 99 14.30 -4.90 7.89
N ALA A 100 13.52 -4.77 6.83
CA ALA A 100 12.07 -4.81 6.93
C ALA A 100 11.62 -6.22 7.36
N ALA A 101 10.44 -6.33 7.98
CA ALA A 101 9.95 -7.61 8.48
C ALA A 101 9.88 -8.69 7.37
N GLY A 102 9.38 -8.35 6.18
CA GLY A 102 9.35 -9.30 5.06
C GLY A 102 10.75 -9.71 4.60
N GLU A 103 11.70 -8.79 4.58
CA GLU A 103 13.11 -9.09 4.25
C GLU A 103 13.73 -10.03 5.31
N ALA A 104 13.42 -9.83 6.58
CA ALA A 104 13.87 -10.73 7.65
C ALA A 104 13.32 -12.15 7.45
N PHE A 105 12.04 -12.31 7.07
CA PHE A 105 11.45 -13.60 6.72
C PHE A 105 12.13 -14.24 5.51
N ASP A 106 12.44 -13.47 4.48
CA ASP A 106 13.13 -13.98 3.29
C ASP A 106 14.54 -14.45 3.62
N LYS A 107 15.28 -13.69 4.44
CA LYS A 107 16.62 -14.07 4.92
C LYS A 107 16.57 -15.35 5.75
N PHE A 108 15.62 -15.44 6.67
CA PHE A 108 15.43 -16.63 7.50
C PHE A 108 15.10 -17.87 6.66
N ALA A 109 14.15 -17.74 5.73
CA ALA A 109 13.80 -18.82 4.82
C ALA A 109 15.00 -19.28 3.96
N LYS A 110 15.83 -18.34 3.50
CA LYS A 110 17.04 -18.65 2.76
C LYS A 110 18.03 -19.47 3.59
N MET A 111 18.21 -19.11 4.87
CA MET A 111 19.08 -19.88 5.79
C MET A 111 18.59 -21.32 5.95
N LEU A 112 17.28 -21.53 5.99
CA LEU A 112 16.63 -22.84 6.10
C LEU A 112 16.45 -23.55 4.74
N LYS A 113 16.90 -22.95 3.62
CA LYS A 113 16.74 -23.47 2.25
C LYS A 113 15.28 -23.70 1.85
N LEU A 114 14.36 -22.89 2.33
CA LEU A 114 12.91 -23.00 2.07
C LEU A 114 12.48 -22.34 0.76
N GLY A 115 13.37 -21.64 0.07
CA GLY A 115 13.08 -20.95 -1.18
C GLY A 115 12.62 -19.49 -0.99
N PHE A 116 12.04 -18.93 -2.07
CA PHE A 116 11.56 -17.55 -2.14
C PHE A 116 10.18 -17.51 -2.83
N PRO A 117 9.22 -16.68 -2.39
CA PRO A 117 9.27 -15.77 -1.23
C PRO A 117 9.23 -16.51 0.12
N GLY A 118 10.07 -16.07 1.05
CA GLY A 118 10.28 -16.77 2.32
C GLY A 118 9.14 -16.68 3.31
N GLY A 119 8.43 -15.55 3.35
CA GLY A 119 7.36 -15.30 4.30
C GLY A 119 6.30 -16.39 4.30
N VAL A 120 5.80 -16.77 3.12
CA VAL A 120 4.78 -17.83 2.96
C VAL A 120 5.29 -19.21 3.41
N ALA A 121 6.58 -19.51 3.14
CA ALA A 121 7.17 -20.77 3.53
C ALA A 121 7.34 -20.87 5.05
N VAL A 122 7.76 -19.78 5.69
CA VAL A 122 7.92 -19.70 7.15
C VAL A 122 6.56 -19.76 7.86
N ASP A 123 5.57 -19.04 7.37
CA ASP A 123 4.20 -19.02 7.92
C ASP A 123 3.56 -20.42 7.95
N LYS A 124 3.83 -21.24 6.91
CA LYS A 124 3.34 -22.62 6.86
C LYS A 124 4.03 -23.58 7.83
N LEU A 125 5.19 -23.21 8.33
CA LEU A 125 5.97 -24.02 9.27
C LEU A 125 5.72 -23.62 10.73
N ALA A 126 5.16 -22.45 10.97
CA ALA A 126 4.83 -21.93 12.30
C ALA A 126 3.49 -22.48 12.78
#